data_2cab8d29ec6d51789be6c1c8ea1fbe19
#
_entry.id   2cab8d29ec6d51789be6c1c8ea1fbe19
#
_cell.length_a   1.000
_cell.length_b   1.000
_cell.length_c   1.000
_cell.angle_alpha   90.00
_cell.angle_beta   90.00
_cell.angle_gamma   90.00
#
_symmetry.space_group_name_H-M   'P 1'
#
loop_
_entity.id
_entity.type
_entity.pdbx_description
1 polymer ?
#
loop_
_entity_poly.entity_id
_entity_poly.type
_entity_poly.pdbx_seq_one_letter_code
_entity_poly.pdbx_strand_id
1 'polypeptide(L)' 'MTGPRRLAIPRAATVHAESDGRPLTVDGRRVDFVRESWLVEDRWWTQRPLRRRYWEVVTACGRDLVVFHELEGGGWFVQR' A
#
# COMPACT_ATOMS: atom_id res chain seq x y z
N MET A 1 -9.28 16.05 -24.61
CA MET A 1 -7.98 16.38 -24.10
C MET A 1 -7.72 15.65 -22.81
N THR A 2 -6.59 15.13 -22.76
CA THR A 2 -6.21 14.54 -21.53
C THR A 2 -5.37 15.52 -20.78
N GLY A 3 -5.86 16.03 -19.74
CA GLY A 3 -5.02 16.78 -18.87
C GLY A 3 -3.88 15.93 -18.35
N PRO A 4 -2.98 16.50 -17.60
CA PRO A 4 -1.96 15.73 -16.93
C PRO A 4 -2.65 14.65 -16.10
N ARG A 5 -2.09 13.47 -16.14
CA ARG A 5 -2.64 12.38 -15.35
C ARG A 5 -2.59 12.76 -13.90
N ARG A 6 -3.74 12.71 -13.27
CA ARG A 6 -3.81 12.96 -11.86
C ARG A 6 -3.35 11.73 -11.09
N LEU A 7 -2.42 11.92 -10.19
CA LEU A 7 -2.03 10.84 -9.31
C LEU A 7 -3.18 10.52 -8.36
N ALA A 8 -3.40 9.26 -8.14
CA ALA A 8 -4.42 8.84 -7.19
C ALA A 8 -4.04 9.30 -5.79
N ILE A 9 -4.98 9.88 -5.08
CA ILE A 9 -4.79 10.24 -3.69
C ILE A 9 -4.94 8.97 -2.86
N PRO A 10 -3.95 8.63 -2.04
CA PRO A 10 -4.06 7.45 -1.20
C PRO A 10 -5.28 7.53 -0.30
N ARG A 11 -5.95 6.41 -0.15
CA ARG A 11 -7.14 6.29 0.67
C ARG A 11 -6.82 5.35 1.82
N ALA A 12 -7.16 5.78 3.05
CA ALA A 12 -6.96 4.94 4.22
C ALA A 12 -7.71 3.62 4.05
N ALA A 13 -7.09 2.54 4.45
CA ALA A 13 -7.65 1.20 4.30
C ALA A 13 -7.48 0.41 5.58
N THR A 14 -8.38 -0.55 5.79
CA THR A 14 -8.27 -1.50 6.88
C THR A 14 -7.59 -2.74 6.34
N VAL A 15 -6.40 -3.03 6.83
CA VAL A 15 -5.61 -4.17 6.37
C VAL A 15 -5.27 -5.04 7.56
N HIS A 16 -5.54 -6.34 7.41
CA HIS A 16 -5.03 -7.34 8.33
C HIS A 16 -3.83 -7.99 7.68
N ALA A 17 -2.73 -8.04 8.42
CA ALA A 17 -1.46 -8.50 7.87
C ALA A 17 -0.88 -9.61 8.74
N GLU A 18 -0.03 -10.42 8.13
CA GLU A 18 0.74 -11.41 8.86
C GLU A 18 1.83 -10.74 9.68
N SER A 19 2.45 -11.52 10.55
CA SER A 19 3.52 -11.00 11.42
C SER A 19 4.70 -10.46 10.62
N ASP A 20 4.90 -10.96 9.39
CA ASP A 20 5.96 -10.47 8.52
C ASP A 20 5.53 -9.20 7.75
N GLY A 21 4.31 -8.74 7.95
CA GLY A 21 3.80 -7.53 7.32
C GLY A 21 3.01 -7.75 6.04
N ARG A 22 2.96 -8.98 5.53
CA ARG A 22 2.25 -9.25 4.27
C ARG A 22 0.74 -9.11 4.47
N PRO A 23 0.06 -8.30 3.64
CA PRO A 23 -1.38 -8.13 3.80
C PRO A 23 -2.15 -9.40 3.46
N LEU A 24 -3.09 -9.76 4.33
CA LEU A 24 -3.98 -10.90 4.16
C LEU A 24 -5.34 -10.46 3.65
N THR A 25 -5.84 -9.34 4.15
CA THR A 25 -7.10 -8.76 3.69
C THR A 25 -6.94 -7.26 3.57
N VAL A 26 -7.65 -6.68 2.61
CA VAL A 26 -7.71 -5.24 2.40
C VAL A 26 -9.17 -4.85 2.35
N ASP A 27 -9.62 -4.05 3.33
CA ASP A 27 -11.01 -3.63 3.46
C ASP A 27 -11.96 -4.84 3.41
N GLY A 28 -11.57 -5.92 4.10
CA GLY A 28 -12.36 -7.14 4.17
C GLY A 28 -12.24 -8.06 2.98
N ARG A 29 -11.50 -7.69 1.95
CA ARG A 29 -11.31 -8.53 0.77
C ARG A 29 -10.04 -9.34 0.94
N ARG A 30 -10.14 -10.64 0.75
CA ARG A 30 -9.00 -11.53 0.89
C ARG A 30 -8.01 -11.30 -0.23
N VAL A 31 -6.73 -11.27 0.13
CA VAL A 31 -5.64 -11.21 -0.84
C VAL A 31 -5.31 -12.61 -1.28
N ASP A 32 -5.42 -12.88 -2.58
CA ASP A 32 -5.08 -14.19 -3.14
C ASP A 32 -3.58 -14.35 -3.26
N PHE A 33 -2.91 -13.32 -3.80
CA PHE A 33 -1.45 -13.39 -3.89
C PHE A 33 -0.88 -11.99 -4.03
N VAL A 34 0.41 -11.90 -3.74
CA VAL A 34 1.19 -10.68 -3.86
C VAL A 34 2.01 -10.76 -5.15
N ARG A 35 1.85 -9.76 -6.01
CA ARG A 35 2.66 -9.69 -7.23
C ARG A 35 4.05 -9.17 -6.95
N GLU A 36 4.12 -8.14 -6.12
CA GLU A 36 5.38 -7.44 -5.91
C GLU A 36 5.32 -6.67 -4.60
N SER A 37 6.46 -6.46 -3.99
CA SER A 37 6.57 -5.64 -2.80
C SER A 37 7.88 -4.87 -2.86
N TRP A 38 7.83 -3.61 -2.42
CA TRP A 38 9.05 -2.78 -2.43
C TRP A 38 8.97 -1.78 -1.30
N LEU A 39 10.15 -1.30 -0.91
CA LEU A 39 10.30 -0.33 0.16
C LEU A 39 10.65 1.02 -0.46
N VAL A 40 9.94 2.04 -0.05
CA VAL A 40 10.24 3.42 -0.42
C VAL A 40 10.74 4.13 0.83
N GLU A 41 11.93 4.70 0.74
CA GLU A 41 12.51 5.50 1.80
C GLU A 41 12.91 6.84 1.20
N ASP A 42 12.45 7.93 1.83
CA ASP A 42 12.73 9.27 1.36
C ASP A 42 12.88 10.18 2.56
N ARG A 43 13.55 11.31 2.33
CA ARG A 43 13.73 12.33 3.37
C ARG A 43 14.37 11.75 4.64
N TRP A 44 15.23 10.77 4.46
CA TRP A 44 15.90 10.10 5.58
C TRP A 44 16.80 11.08 6.35
N TRP A 45 17.11 12.22 5.74
CA TRP A 45 17.97 13.25 6.35
C TRP A 45 17.15 14.24 7.19
N THR A 46 15.85 14.09 7.27
CA THR A 46 14.99 15.00 8.04
C THR A 46 14.50 14.33 9.30
N GLN A 47 13.82 15.11 10.13
CA GLN A 47 13.19 14.55 11.33
C GLN A 47 11.90 13.79 11.02
N ARG A 48 11.45 13.85 9.76
CA ARG A 48 10.24 13.16 9.32
C ARG A 48 10.56 12.34 8.09
N PRO A 49 11.31 11.27 8.27
CA PRO A 49 11.61 10.41 7.13
C PRO A 49 10.33 9.76 6.61
N LEU A 50 10.31 9.52 5.31
CA LEU A 50 9.23 8.79 4.68
C LEU A 50 9.68 7.36 4.50
N ARG A 51 8.95 6.42 5.09
CA ARG A 51 9.23 5.00 4.91
C ARG A 51 7.93 4.28 4.70
N ARG A 52 7.81 3.62 3.54
CA ARG A 52 6.59 2.90 3.17
C ARG A 52 6.94 1.58 2.54
N ARG A 53 6.26 0.53 3.00
CA ARG A 53 6.34 -0.76 2.33
C ARG A 53 5.12 -0.88 1.43
N TYR A 54 5.37 -1.02 0.14
CA TYR A 54 4.32 -1.18 -0.86
C TYR A 54 4.10 -2.64 -1.18
N TRP A 55 2.86 -2.96 -1.51
CA TRP A 55 2.48 -4.31 -1.91
C TRP A 55 1.51 -4.18 -3.07
N GLU A 56 1.84 -4.80 -4.20
CA GLU A 56 0.88 -4.96 -5.28
C GLU A 56 0.24 -6.32 -5.09
N VAL A 57 -1.08 -6.34 -4.90
CA VAL A 57 -1.79 -7.56 -4.54
C VAL A 57 -2.95 -7.80 -5.48
N VAL A 58 -3.34 -9.05 -5.59
CA VAL A 58 -4.56 -9.43 -6.31
C VAL A 58 -5.50 -10.04 -5.29
N THR A 59 -6.71 -9.48 -5.23
CA THR A 59 -7.72 -9.95 -4.30
C THR A 59 -8.45 -11.16 -4.87
N ALA A 60 -9.21 -11.82 -4.00
CA ALA A 60 -9.93 -13.05 -4.39
C ALA A 60 -10.91 -12.82 -5.54
N CYS A 61 -11.40 -11.59 -5.72
CA CYS A 61 -12.27 -11.27 -6.84
C CYS A 61 -11.50 -10.88 -8.11
N GLY A 62 -10.17 -11.01 -8.10
CA GLY A 62 -9.34 -10.71 -9.26
C GLY A 62 -8.94 -9.26 -9.40
N ARG A 63 -9.19 -8.45 -8.39
CA ARG A 63 -8.88 -7.03 -8.44
C ARG A 63 -7.44 -6.77 -8.07
N ASP A 64 -6.78 -5.96 -8.87
CA ASP A 64 -5.41 -5.55 -8.66
C ASP A 64 -5.38 -4.27 -7.82
N LEU A 65 -4.64 -4.30 -6.74
CA LEU A 65 -4.53 -3.14 -5.83
C LEU A 65 -3.09 -2.92 -5.48
N VAL A 66 -2.74 -1.65 -5.28
CA VAL A 66 -1.46 -1.28 -4.67
C VAL A 66 -1.78 -0.67 -3.32
N VAL A 67 -1.26 -1.29 -2.27
CA VAL A 67 -1.45 -0.81 -0.90
C VAL A 67 -0.09 -0.53 -0.30
N PHE A 68 -0.04 0.34 0.68
CA PHE A 68 1.21 0.56 1.40
C PHE A 68 0.97 0.75 2.88
N HIS A 69 1.99 0.39 3.63
CA HIS A 69 2.03 0.56 5.07
C HIS A 69 3.02 1.67 5.40
N GLU A 70 2.54 2.70 6.11
CA GLU A 70 3.41 3.77 6.59
C GLU A 70 4.18 3.27 7.78
N LEU A 71 5.47 3.09 7.61
CA LEU A 71 6.27 2.45 8.65
C LEU A 71 6.62 3.40 9.80
N GLU A 72 6.63 4.70 9.54
CA GLU A 72 6.95 5.67 10.57
C GLU A 72 5.71 6.08 11.38
N GLY A 73 4.62 6.33 10.69
CA GLY A 73 3.39 6.78 11.35
C GLY A 73 2.37 5.70 11.58
N GLY A 74 2.56 4.57 10.98
CA GLY A 74 1.57 3.49 11.01
C GLY A 74 0.43 3.76 10.05
N GLY A 75 -0.45 2.78 9.93
CA GLY A 75 -1.59 2.89 9.06
C GLY A 75 -1.35 2.33 7.67
N TRP A 76 -2.44 1.93 7.06
CA TRP A 76 -2.43 1.34 5.72
C TRP A 76 -3.25 2.18 4.77
N PHE A 77 -2.84 2.20 3.52
CA PHE A 77 -3.48 3.03 2.50
C PHE A 77 -3.52 2.27 1.19
N VAL A 78 -4.58 2.52 0.42
CA VAL A 78 -4.67 2.04 -0.96
C VAL A 78 -4.26 3.17 -1.87
N GLN A 79 -3.26 2.91 -2.71
CA GLN A 79 -2.78 3.91 -3.67
C GLN A 79 -3.69 3.92 -4.90
N ARG A 80 -4.19 2.75 -5.31
CA ARG A 80 -5.08 2.64 -6.45
C ARG A 80 -5.76 1.27 -6.47
#